data_7ee4e55ca7e9ead93b8a88c93f9256ae
#
_entry.id   7ee4e55ca7e9ead93b8a88c93f9256ae
#
_cell.length_a   1.000
_cell.length_b   1.000
_cell.length_c   1.000
_cell.angle_alpha   90.00
_cell.angle_beta   90.00
_cell.angle_gamma   90.00
#
_symmetry.space_group_name_H-M   'P 1'
#
loop_
_entity.id
_entity.type
_entity.pdbx_description
1 polymer ?
#
loop_
_entity_poly.entity_id
_entity_poly.type
_entity_poly.pdbx_seq_one_letter_code
_entity_poly.pdbx_strand_id
1 'polypeptide(L)'
;MWGRHYLQTFAQREDCSVVLVDPSERAGEFAEHFGVKEVIDSLEELLKRETPDIVANILPVRLSRDAVIACAEAGVKAVSCEKPMAVELSVADEMVRVCQERGTAFGCATAYWEVPFLQECAQWLREGHIGPLTAAAIPGGLPREVSGAGCVQLTQMRLVTGMEVEWVEGWVLPPEPGWTLPEGAQEHEIDCPAYGRLGLSGGIVCEIPAPREEGQVRCRVWVEGEDGQAWFNGPRPILVQGKGASSTPVYPDFIHQGWDRAFPHVCERLVRAAERGDGQIECSGHDYRQALEIALALKLSARSGHERIELPLADRSLKIYPHDYRLRGGDVAGWESIGYDGPPQAEGRPNLNRPKR
;
A
#
# COMPACT_ATOMS: atom_id res chain seq x y z
N MET A 1 6.48 12.15 7.14
CA MET A 1 5.05 12.51 7.15
C MET A 1 4.19 11.37 7.73
N TRP A 2 4.27 10.17 7.16
CA TRP A 2 3.46 9.03 7.62
C TRP A 2 3.95 8.46 8.95
N GLY A 3 5.25 8.43 9.21
CA GLY A 3 5.84 7.91 10.45
C GLY A 3 5.22 8.50 11.72
N ARG A 4 4.91 9.80 11.75
CA ARG A 4 4.28 10.43 12.92
C ARG A 4 2.90 9.83 13.27
N HIS A 5 2.14 9.32 12.28
CA HIS A 5 0.84 8.70 12.56
C HIS A 5 1.01 7.32 13.21
N TYR A 6 2.02 6.54 12.77
CA TYR A 6 2.40 5.31 13.44
C TYR A 6 2.88 5.62 14.86
N LEU A 7 3.81 6.58 15.00
CA LEU A 7 4.35 6.99 16.30
C LEU A 7 3.24 7.40 17.26
N GLN A 8 2.36 8.32 16.84
CA GLN A 8 1.20 8.75 17.63
C GLN A 8 0.33 7.57 18.04
N THR A 9 0.03 6.67 17.12
CA THR A 9 -0.90 5.58 17.36
C THR A 9 -0.31 4.56 18.33
N PHE A 10 0.95 4.13 18.12
CA PHE A 10 1.61 3.21 19.03
C PHE A 10 1.86 3.82 20.41
N ALA A 11 2.24 5.10 20.48
CA ALA A 11 2.47 5.80 21.76
C ALA A 11 1.20 5.96 22.61
N GLN A 12 0.02 5.90 22.00
CA GLN A 12 -1.28 5.96 22.69
C GLN A 12 -1.79 4.60 23.17
N ARG A 13 -1.10 3.50 22.84
CA ARG A 13 -1.48 2.15 23.26
C ARG A 13 -0.84 1.81 24.60
N GLU A 14 -1.64 1.29 25.51
CA GLU A 14 -1.16 0.84 26.83
C GLU A 14 -0.40 -0.49 26.78
N ASP A 15 -0.62 -1.28 25.72
CA ASP A 15 0.01 -2.58 25.48
C ASP A 15 1.31 -2.49 24.66
N CYS A 16 1.76 -1.28 24.30
CA CYS A 16 2.97 -1.07 23.52
C CYS A 16 4.01 -0.21 24.27
N SER A 17 5.27 -0.65 24.24
CA SER A 17 6.43 0.18 24.55
C SER A 17 7.06 0.64 23.24
N VAL A 18 7.29 1.94 23.07
CA VAL A 18 7.72 2.52 21.79
C VAL A 18 9.11 3.10 21.88
N VAL A 19 9.95 2.73 20.93
CA VAL A 19 11.27 3.33 20.67
C VAL A 19 11.20 4.01 19.30
N LEU A 20 11.62 5.27 19.22
CA LEU A 20 11.75 5.99 17.96
C LEU A 20 13.17 5.79 17.41
N VAL A 21 13.28 5.28 16.19
CA VAL A 21 14.55 5.15 15.48
C VAL A 21 14.58 6.13 14.33
N ASP A 22 15.35 7.19 14.46
CA ASP A 22 15.46 8.24 13.43
C ASP A 22 16.75 9.06 13.66
N PRO A 23 17.67 9.14 12.68
CA PRO A 23 18.92 9.92 12.82
C PRO A 23 18.72 11.44 12.68
N SER A 24 17.49 11.91 12.45
CA SER A 24 17.20 13.32 12.31
C SER A 24 17.31 14.07 13.63
N GLU A 25 17.91 15.27 13.61
CA GLU A 25 17.93 16.17 14.77
C GLU A 25 16.50 16.50 15.29
N ARG A 26 15.49 16.33 14.46
CA ARG A 26 14.07 16.53 14.81
C ARG A 26 13.43 15.35 15.55
N ALA A 27 14.11 14.20 15.63
CA ALA A 27 13.56 13.01 16.28
C ALA A 27 13.15 13.27 17.74
N GLY A 28 13.97 14.02 18.46
CA GLY A 28 13.71 14.41 19.85
C GLY A 28 12.42 15.22 20.02
N GLU A 29 12.13 16.16 19.11
CA GLU A 29 10.89 16.96 19.13
C GLU A 29 9.65 16.07 18.96
N PHE A 30 9.69 15.10 18.05
CA PHE A 30 8.59 14.15 17.85
C PHE A 30 8.44 13.21 19.07
N ALA A 31 9.53 12.73 19.62
CA ALA A 31 9.50 11.87 20.78
C ALA A 31 8.88 12.58 21.99
N GLU A 32 9.30 13.81 22.28
CA GLU A 32 8.73 14.64 23.35
C GLU A 32 7.23 14.90 23.15
N HIS A 33 6.84 15.33 21.92
CA HIS A 33 5.46 15.63 21.60
C HIS A 33 4.50 14.43 21.78
N PHE A 34 4.94 13.22 21.40
CA PHE A 34 4.14 11.99 21.52
C PHE A 34 4.39 11.20 22.80
N GLY A 35 5.25 11.67 23.71
CA GLY A 35 5.54 11.02 24.99
C GLY A 35 6.39 9.78 24.87
N VAL A 36 7.18 9.64 23.79
CA VAL A 36 8.13 8.54 23.59
C VAL A 36 9.42 8.86 24.34
N LYS A 37 9.85 7.93 25.20
CA LYS A 37 10.97 8.18 26.13
C LYS A 37 12.34 7.93 25.51
N GLU A 38 12.38 7.18 24.43
CA GLU A 38 13.64 6.69 23.88
C GLU A 38 13.74 6.96 22.37
N VAL A 39 14.87 7.55 21.99
CA VAL A 39 15.26 7.80 20.60
C VAL A 39 16.61 7.16 20.36
N ILE A 40 16.75 6.45 19.25
CA ILE A 40 17.98 5.76 18.82
C ILE A 40 18.27 6.21 17.38
N ASP A 41 19.54 6.41 17.06
CA ASP A 41 19.97 6.95 15.78
C ASP A 41 19.88 5.94 14.61
N SER A 42 19.94 4.62 14.91
CA SER A 42 19.93 3.60 13.85
C SER A 42 19.22 2.32 14.24
N LEU A 43 18.64 1.66 13.24
CA LEU A 43 18.05 0.32 13.40
C LEU A 43 19.09 -0.72 13.82
N GLU A 44 20.31 -0.62 13.32
CA GLU A 44 21.41 -1.52 13.69
C GLU A 44 21.74 -1.47 15.19
N GLU A 45 21.75 -0.27 15.76
CA GLU A 45 21.96 -0.07 17.19
C GLU A 45 20.83 -0.70 18.02
N LEU A 46 19.57 -0.46 17.62
CA LEU A 46 18.42 -1.08 18.27
C LEU A 46 18.51 -2.60 18.24
N LEU A 47 18.75 -3.20 17.07
CA LEU A 47 18.77 -4.66 16.90
C LEU A 47 19.96 -5.35 17.60
N LYS A 48 21.06 -4.63 17.85
CA LYS A 48 22.16 -5.13 18.69
C LYS A 48 21.78 -5.20 20.17
N ARG A 49 20.91 -4.33 20.62
CA ARG A 49 20.50 -4.21 22.01
C ARG A 49 19.33 -5.11 22.35
N GLU A 50 18.33 -5.16 21.48
CA GLU A 50 17.10 -5.90 21.70
C GLU A 50 16.41 -6.24 20.36
N THR A 51 15.53 -7.23 20.39
CA THR A 51 14.67 -7.56 19.26
C THR A 51 13.25 -7.08 19.56
N PRO A 52 12.75 -6.01 18.92
CA PRO A 52 11.38 -5.56 19.10
C PRO A 52 10.39 -6.57 18.50
N ASP A 53 9.18 -6.65 19.05
CA ASP A 53 8.12 -7.50 18.48
C ASP A 53 7.65 -6.97 17.11
N ILE A 54 7.61 -5.64 16.95
CA ILE A 54 7.09 -4.96 15.76
C ILE A 54 8.05 -3.87 15.31
N VAL A 55 8.31 -3.78 14.01
CA VAL A 55 9.01 -2.64 13.40
C VAL A 55 8.18 -2.05 12.25
N ALA A 56 7.82 -0.77 12.38
CA ALA A 56 7.18 -0.01 11.30
C ALA A 56 8.24 0.81 10.55
N ASN A 57 8.74 0.28 9.44
CA ASN A 57 9.72 0.95 8.58
C ASN A 57 9.06 1.99 7.68
N ILE A 58 9.19 3.27 8.04
CA ILE A 58 8.65 4.40 7.28
C ILE A 58 9.79 5.13 6.61
N LEU A 59 10.45 4.46 5.71
CA LEU A 59 11.70 4.85 5.08
C LEU A 59 11.52 5.23 3.60
N PRO A 60 12.45 6.00 3.02
CA PRO A 60 12.60 6.06 1.57
C PRO A 60 12.82 4.67 0.97
N VAL A 61 12.23 4.40 -0.19
CA VAL A 61 12.20 3.03 -0.77
C VAL A 61 13.58 2.39 -0.92
N ARG A 62 14.61 3.19 -1.19
CA ARG A 62 16.01 2.70 -1.31
C ARG A 62 16.57 2.06 -0.03
N LEU A 63 15.99 2.38 1.13
CA LEU A 63 16.40 1.87 2.44
C LEU A 63 15.53 0.72 2.94
N SER A 64 14.38 0.49 2.30
CA SER A 64 13.38 -0.46 2.79
C SER A 64 13.88 -1.91 2.81
N ARG A 65 14.61 -2.33 1.76
CA ARG A 65 15.14 -3.69 1.66
C ARG A 65 16.00 -4.06 2.87
N ASP A 66 17.04 -3.28 3.10
CA ASP A 66 18.04 -3.60 4.12
C ASP A 66 17.41 -3.56 5.52
N ALA A 67 16.52 -2.61 5.79
CA ALA A 67 15.80 -2.52 7.05
C ALA A 67 14.86 -3.70 7.27
N VAL A 68 14.08 -4.11 6.26
CA VAL A 68 13.15 -5.25 6.38
C VAL A 68 13.92 -6.56 6.59
N ILE A 69 14.98 -6.79 5.82
CA ILE A 69 15.79 -8.01 5.93
C ILE A 69 16.47 -8.07 7.29
N ALA A 70 17.09 -6.97 7.76
CA ALA A 70 17.72 -6.93 9.08
C ALA A 70 16.72 -7.24 10.21
N CYS A 71 15.49 -6.71 10.13
CA CYS A 71 14.44 -7.03 11.09
C CYS A 71 14.07 -8.51 11.07
N ALA A 72 13.88 -9.10 9.90
CA ALA A 72 13.53 -10.51 9.75
C ALA A 72 14.66 -11.43 10.27
N GLU A 73 15.93 -11.11 9.95
CA GLU A 73 17.09 -11.85 10.43
C GLU A 73 17.27 -11.76 11.95
N ALA A 74 16.91 -10.63 12.55
CA ALA A 74 16.92 -10.44 14.01
C ALA A 74 15.74 -11.14 14.73
N GLY A 75 14.75 -11.68 14.00
CA GLY A 75 13.62 -12.39 14.59
C GLY A 75 12.45 -11.48 14.99
N VAL A 76 12.33 -10.28 14.40
CA VAL A 76 11.17 -9.41 14.57
C VAL A 76 9.91 -10.13 14.09
N LYS A 77 8.86 -10.17 14.90
CA LYS A 77 7.64 -10.95 14.60
C LYS A 77 6.79 -10.33 13.49
N ALA A 78 6.67 -9.01 13.47
CA ALA A 78 5.90 -8.29 12.44
C ALA A 78 6.65 -7.06 11.95
N VAL A 79 6.77 -6.92 10.62
CA VAL A 79 7.45 -5.82 9.96
C VAL A 79 6.53 -5.18 8.93
N SER A 80 6.42 -3.86 8.98
CA SER A 80 5.74 -3.07 7.97
C SER A 80 6.74 -2.21 7.21
N CYS A 81 6.56 -2.03 5.91
CA CYS A 81 7.29 -1.02 5.14
C CYS A 81 6.34 -0.09 4.39
N GLU A 82 6.83 1.10 4.05
CA GLU A 82 6.09 2.04 3.20
C GLU A 82 6.20 1.66 1.73
N LYS A 83 5.23 2.16 0.99
CA LYS A 83 5.10 1.98 -0.46
C LYS A 83 5.88 3.06 -1.24
N PRO A 84 6.39 2.70 -2.41
CA PRO A 84 6.50 1.34 -2.92
C PRO A 84 7.50 0.53 -2.10
N MET A 85 7.30 -0.79 -2.02
CA MET A 85 8.21 -1.63 -1.22
C MET A 85 9.62 -1.71 -1.80
N ALA A 86 9.76 -1.65 -3.12
CA ALA A 86 11.01 -1.72 -3.85
C ALA A 86 10.88 -1.03 -5.21
N VAL A 87 12.01 -0.75 -5.85
CA VAL A 87 12.09 -0.28 -7.24
C VAL A 87 12.21 -1.46 -8.21
N GLU A 88 12.97 -2.48 -7.85
CA GLU A 88 13.25 -3.66 -8.65
C GLU A 88 12.48 -4.87 -8.14
N LEU A 89 11.96 -5.68 -9.07
CA LEU A 89 11.11 -6.81 -8.73
C LEU A 89 11.86 -7.91 -7.97
N SER A 90 13.13 -8.18 -8.33
CA SER A 90 13.99 -9.15 -7.62
C SER A 90 14.23 -8.76 -6.15
N VAL A 91 14.31 -7.45 -5.87
CA VAL A 91 14.44 -6.93 -4.50
C VAL A 91 13.16 -7.18 -3.70
N ALA A 92 12.00 -6.96 -4.32
CA ALA A 92 10.72 -7.27 -3.68
C ALA A 92 10.56 -8.78 -3.40
N ASP A 93 10.98 -9.64 -4.34
CA ASP A 93 11.00 -11.09 -4.16
C ASP A 93 11.89 -11.50 -2.97
N GLU A 94 13.07 -10.92 -2.87
CA GLU A 94 14.01 -11.20 -1.78
C GLU A 94 13.42 -10.82 -0.41
N MET A 95 12.83 -9.61 -0.29
CA MET A 95 12.20 -9.16 0.95
C MET A 95 11.10 -10.13 1.41
N VAL A 96 10.23 -10.54 0.48
CA VAL A 96 9.13 -11.48 0.77
C VAL A 96 9.70 -12.83 1.19
N ARG A 97 10.67 -13.37 0.43
CA ARG A 97 11.28 -14.66 0.69
C ARG A 97 11.97 -14.71 2.06
N VAL A 98 12.80 -13.71 2.38
CA VAL A 98 13.53 -13.68 3.67
C VAL A 98 12.57 -13.60 4.84
N CYS A 99 11.55 -12.74 4.78
CA CYS A 99 10.54 -12.67 5.83
C CYS A 99 9.79 -14.00 6.00
N GLN A 100 9.42 -14.66 4.92
CA GLN A 100 8.75 -15.95 4.95
C GLN A 100 9.66 -17.04 5.55
N GLU A 101 10.93 -17.11 5.17
CA GLU A 101 11.91 -18.08 5.70
C GLU A 101 12.17 -17.87 7.19
N ARG A 102 12.05 -16.64 7.70
CA ARG A 102 12.25 -16.28 9.09
C ARG A 102 10.96 -16.31 9.93
N GLY A 103 9.81 -16.55 9.33
CA GLY A 103 8.52 -16.52 10.03
C GLY A 103 8.09 -15.13 10.47
N THR A 104 8.62 -14.07 9.83
CA THR A 104 8.26 -12.69 10.09
C THR A 104 7.01 -12.32 9.29
N ALA A 105 5.97 -11.84 9.95
CA ALA A 105 4.80 -11.29 9.31
C ALA A 105 5.17 -9.97 8.62
N PHE A 106 5.26 -9.99 7.28
CA PHE A 106 5.68 -8.83 6.51
C PHE A 106 4.54 -8.28 5.66
N GLY A 107 4.29 -6.99 5.80
CA GLY A 107 3.25 -6.33 5.03
C GLY A 107 3.46 -4.83 4.87
N CYS A 108 2.57 -4.23 4.09
CA CYS A 108 2.41 -2.79 4.02
C CYS A 108 0.97 -2.47 4.37
N ALA A 109 0.75 -1.94 5.55
CA ALA A 109 -0.59 -1.77 6.11
C ALA A 109 -1.41 -0.65 5.47
N THR A 110 -0.89 0.02 4.44
CA THR A 110 -1.50 1.19 3.80
C THR A 110 -2.81 0.92 3.05
N ALA A 111 -3.11 -0.33 2.73
CA ALA A 111 -4.37 -0.70 2.09
C ALA A 111 -5.62 -0.28 2.90
N TYR A 112 -5.47 -0.11 4.20
CA TYR A 112 -6.58 0.20 5.11
C TYR A 112 -6.82 1.71 5.32
N TRP A 113 -5.98 2.59 4.79
CA TRP A 113 -6.05 4.02 5.11
C TRP A 113 -7.34 4.71 4.68
N GLU A 114 -7.92 4.25 3.60
CA GLU A 114 -9.01 4.96 2.95
C GLU A 114 -10.28 4.13 2.78
N VAL A 115 -10.21 2.85 3.14
CA VAL A 115 -11.33 1.92 3.06
C VAL A 115 -11.53 1.22 4.39
N PRO A 116 -12.41 1.75 5.24
CA PRO A 116 -12.80 1.08 6.48
C PRO A 116 -13.40 -0.30 6.23
N PHE A 117 -13.23 -1.18 7.20
CA PHE A 117 -13.85 -2.52 7.18
C PHE A 117 -13.48 -3.41 5.98
N LEU A 118 -12.30 -3.16 5.38
CA LEU A 118 -11.89 -3.87 4.16
C LEU A 118 -11.81 -5.38 4.38
N GLN A 119 -11.28 -5.84 5.51
CA GLN A 119 -11.20 -7.25 5.86
C GLN A 119 -12.56 -7.86 6.17
N GLU A 120 -13.36 -7.16 6.94
CA GLU A 120 -14.72 -7.56 7.30
C GLU A 120 -15.58 -7.70 6.03
N CYS A 121 -15.44 -6.76 5.10
CA CYS A 121 -16.11 -6.83 3.80
C CYS A 121 -15.58 -7.98 2.95
N ALA A 122 -14.27 -8.18 2.90
CA ALA A 122 -13.68 -9.30 2.16
C ALA A 122 -14.15 -10.66 2.73
N GLN A 123 -14.27 -10.76 4.05
CA GLN A 123 -14.84 -11.94 4.70
C GLN A 123 -16.31 -12.14 4.33
N TRP A 124 -17.12 -11.08 4.40
CA TRP A 124 -18.54 -11.10 4.03
C TRP A 124 -18.74 -11.55 2.56
N LEU A 125 -17.88 -11.11 1.65
CA LEU A 125 -17.88 -11.56 0.25
C LEU A 125 -17.55 -13.06 0.14
N ARG A 126 -16.53 -13.55 0.87
CA ARG A 126 -16.14 -14.95 0.88
C ARG A 126 -17.22 -15.86 1.48
N GLU A 127 -18.05 -15.36 2.36
CA GLU A 127 -19.22 -16.04 2.90
C GLU A 127 -20.36 -16.18 1.88
N GLY A 128 -20.19 -15.63 0.69
CA GLY A 128 -21.10 -15.83 -0.44
C GLY A 128 -22.30 -14.88 -0.49
N HIS A 129 -22.29 -13.79 0.27
CA HIS A 129 -23.44 -12.89 0.39
C HIS A 129 -23.85 -12.17 -0.91
N ILE A 130 -23.02 -12.17 -1.93
CA ILE A 130 -23.35 -11.69 -3.28
C ILE A 130 -23.17 -12.79 -4.35
N GLY A 131 -23.01 -14.04 -3.93
CA GLY A 131 -22.70 -15.15 -4.83
C GLY A 131 -21.27 -15.12 -5.39
N PRO A 132 -20.90 -16.05 -6.27
CA PRO A 132 -19.62 -16.06 -6.97
C PRO A 132 -19.37 -14.72 -7.69
N LEU A 133 -18.14 -14.21 -7.61
CA LEU A 133 -17.76 -12.99 -8.30
C LEU A 133 -17.78 -13.19 -9.82
N THR A 134 -18.30 -12.22 -10.55
CA THR A 134 -18.44 -12.22 -12.00
C THR A 134 -17.69 -11.08 -12.67
N ALA A 135 -17.44 -9.98 -11.96
CA ALA A 135 -16.69 -8.84 -12.47
C ALA A 135 -16.00 -8.06 -11.32
N ALA A 136 -14.96 -7.34 -11.66
CA ALA A 136 -14.27 -6.42 -10.77
C ALA A 136 -13.84 -5.15 -11.52
N ALA A 137 -13.64 -4.05 -10.81
CA ALA A 137 -13.05 -2.84 -11.38
C ALA A 137 -12.35 -2.01 -10.29
N ILE A 138 -11.48 -1.10 -10.74
CA ILE A 138 -10.95 0.02 -9.98
C ILE A 138 -11.55 1.31 -10.57
N PRO A 139 -12.82 1.64 -10.30
CA PRO A 139 -13.57 2.66 -11.06
C PRO A 139 -12.97 4.06 -10.98
N GLY A 140 -12.25 4.37 -9.91
CA GLY A 140 -11.50 5.61 -9.74
C GLY A 140 -10.21 5.68 -10.55
N GLY A 141 -9.83 4.60 -11.23
CA GLY A 141 -8.53 4.47 -11.89
C GLY A 141 -7.37 4.38 -10.90
N LEU A 142 -6.16 4.26 -11.44
CA LEU A 142 -4.94 4.33 -10.67
C LEU A 142 -4.45 5.78 -10.59
N PRO A 143 -3.83 6.18 -9.45
CA PRO A 143 -3.22 7.51 -9.35
C PRO A 143 -2.03 7.69 -10.29
N ARG A 144 -1.47 8.90 -10.27
CA ARG A 144 -0.41 9.38 -11.15
C ARG A 144 0.84 8.51 -11.23
N GLU A 145 1.13 7.74 -10.20
CA GLU A 145 2.18 6.72 -10.15
C GLU A 145 1.57 5.39 -9.70
N VAL A 146 1.81 4.33 -10.44
CA VAL A 146 1.19 3.03 -10.17
C VAL A 146 1.91 2.32 -9.03
N SER A 147 3.24 2.27 -9.03
CA SER A 147 4.01 1.57 -7.99
C SER A 147 3.93 2.30 -6.64
N GLY A 148 3.96 3.64 -6.66
CA GLY A 148 4.00 4.46 -5.44
C GLY A 148 2.65 4.70 -4.79
N ALA A 149 1.60 4.94 -5.57
CA ALA A 149 0.27 5.24 -5.06
C ALA A 149 -0.79 4.25 -5.52
N GLY A 150 -0.74 3.79 -6.76
CA GLY A 150 -1.69 2.83 -7.33
C GLY A 150 -1.63 1.44 -6.70
N CYS A 151 -0.48 1.08 -6.12
CA CYS A 151 -0.34 -0.17 -5.38
C CYS A 151 -1.38 -0.32 -4.25
N VAL A 152 -1.89 0.79 -3.70
CA VAL A 152 -2.95 0.74 -2.68
C VAL A 152 -4.25 0.18 -3.27
N GLN A 153 -4.69 0.68 -4.43
CA GLN A 153 -5.89 0.16 -5.10
C GLN A 153 -5.71 -1.28 -5.56
N LEU A 154 -4.54 -1.62 -6.09
CA LEU A 154 -4.23 -2.97 -6.54
C LEU A 154 -4.26 -3.97 -5.38
N THR A 155 -3.66 -3.63 -4.23
CA THR A 155 -3.73 -4.49 -3.03
C THR A 155 -5.13 -4.55 -2.44
N GLN A 156 -5.90 -3.47 -2.45
CA GLN A 156 -7.31 -3.48 -2.01
C GLN A 156 -8.15 -4.41 -2.90
N MET A 157 -7.97 -4.37 -4.21
CA MET A 157 -8.64 -5.26 -5.14
C MET A 157 -8.32 -6.73 -4.83
N ARG A 158 -7.03 -7.07 -4.62
CA ARG A 158 -6.62 -8.42 -4.24
C ARG A 158 -7.23 -8.88 -2.91
N LEU A 159 -7.22 -8.02 -1.87
CA LEU A 159 -7.82 -8.33 -0.57
C LEU A 159 -9.33 -8.57 -0.67
N VAL A 160 -10.02 -7.75 -1.46
CA VAL A 160 -11.48 -7.84 -1.64
C VAL A 160 -11.86 -9.10 -2.42
N THR A 161 -11.15 -9.39 -3.52
CA THR A 161 -11.47 -10.53 -4.37
C THR A 161 -10.90 -11.85 -3.86
N GLY A 162 -9.80 -11.80 -3.11
CA GLY A 162 -9.02 -12.99 -2.74
C GLY A 162 -8.31 -13.66 -3.91
N MET A 163 -8.15 -12.95 -5.04
CA MET A 163 -7.65 -13.51 -6.30
C MET A 163 -6.26 -13.00 -6.65
N GLU A 164 -5.48 -13.86 -7.30
CA GLU A 164 -4.22 -13.51 -7.96
C GLU A 164 -4.49 -12.84 -9.31
N VAL A 165 -3.58 -11.97 -9.76
CA VAL A 165 -3.58 -11.46 -11.13
C VAL A 165 -2.70 -12.37 -11.98
N GLU A 166 -3.28 -12.93 -13.04
CA GLU A 166 -2.61 -13.89 -13.94
C GLU A 166 -2.10 -13.24 -15.22
N TRP A 167 -2.72 -12.15 -15.64
CA TRP A 167 -2.27 -11.40 -16.83
C TRP A 167 -2.70 -9.93 -16.76
N VAL A 168 -2.06 -9.11 -17.60
CA VAL A 168 -2.26 -7.67 -17.69
C VAL A 168 -2.30 -7.22 -19.15
N GLU A 169 -3.24 -6.34 -19.49
CA GLU A 169 -3.23 -5.54 -20.72
C GLU A 169 -3.23 -4.07 -20.31
N GLY A 170 -2.25 -3.29 -20.79
CA GLY A 170 -1.97 -1.97 -20.24
C GLY A 170 -1.78 -0.86 -21.26
N TRP A 171 -2.16 0.32 -20.86
CA TRP A 171 -1.88 1.62 -21.48
C TRP A 171 -1.26 2.53 -20.46
N VAL A 172 -0.32 3.38 -20.89
CA VAL A 172 0.33 4.36 -20.03
C VAL A 172 0.18 5.76 -20.59
N LEU A 173 0.16 6.72 -19.70
CA LEU A 173 0.25 8.14 -20.04
C LEU A 173 1.68 8.62 -19.74
N PRO A 174 2.11 9.76 -20.31
CA PRO A 174 3.41 10.34 -19.98
C PRO A 174 3.55 10.56 -18.48
N PRO A 175 4.77 10.38 -17.90
CA PRO A 175 5.03 10.75 -16.52
C PRO A 175 4.78 12.24 -16.31
N GLU A 176 4.47 12.63 -15.07
CA GLU A 176 4.26 14.04 -14.75
C GLU A 176 5.56 14.86 -14.93
N PRO A 177 5.46 16.14 -15.30
CA PRO A 177 6.60 17.03 -15.39
C PRO A 177 7.35 17.15 -14.05
N GLY A 178 8.66 17.22 -14.10
CA GLY A 178 9.51 17.44 -12.93
C GLY A 178 10.01 16.16 -12.26
N TRP A 179 9.71 14.98 -12.80
CA TRP A 179 10.33 13.75 -12.34
C TRP A 179 11.75 13.62 -12.88
N THR A 180 12.69 13.41 -11.98
CA THR A 180 14.11 13.20 -12.32
C THR A 180 14.42 11.73 -12.36
N LEU A 181 15.06 11.29 -13.43
CA LEU A 181 15.61 9.96 -13.53
C LEU A 181 16.85 9.84 -12.63
N PRO A 182 16.96 8.78 -11.83
CA PRO A 182 18.22 8.43 -11.20
C PRO A 182 19.30 8.16 -12.25
N GLU A 183 20.57 8.40 -11.90
CA GLU A 183 21.69 8.10 -12.76
C GLU A 183 21.69 6.61 -13.18
N GLY A 184 21.83 6.34 -14.46
CA GLY A 184 21.83 5.00 -15.04
C GLY A 184 20.44 4.40 -15.30
N ALA A 185 19.35 5.05 -14.85
CA ALA A 185 18.00 4.61 -15.14
C ALA A 185 17.57 4.98 -16.57
N GLN A 186 16.68 4.15 -17.15
CA GLN A 186 16.14 4.39 -18.49
C GLN A 186 14.82 5.17 -18.39
N GLU A 187 14.52 5.99 -19.38
CA GLU A 187 13.29 6.79 -19.40
C GLU A 187 12.01 5.94 -19.24
N HIS A 188 12.00 4.77 -19.82
CA HIS A 188 10.87 3.84 -19.71
C HIS A 188 10.73 3.21 -18.32
N GLU A 189 11.69 3.35 -17.43
CA GLU A 189 11.62 2.87 -16.05
C GLU A 189 10.97 3.89 -15.10
N ILE A 190 10.70 5.12 -15.55
CA ILE A 190 9.95 6.09 -14.73
C ILE A 190 8.53 5.60 -14.51
N ASP A 191 8.04 5.68 -13.27
CA ASP A 191 6.63 5.42 -12.97
C ASP A 191 5.74 6.49 -13.60
N CYS A 192 4.55 6.10 -14.01
CA CYS A 192 3.63 6.96 -14.74
C CYS A 192 2.19 6.51 -14.54
N PRO A 193 1.19 7.36 -14.88
CA PRO A 193 -0.20 6.93 -14.88
C PRO A 193 -0.42 5.78 -15.85
N ALA A 194 -1.19 4.78 -15.42
CA ALA A 194 -1.55 3.62 -16.25
C ALA A 194 -2.99 3.21 -16.03
N TYR A 195 -3.54 2.54 -17.04
CA TYR A 195 -4.88 1.98 -17.03
C TYR A 195 -4.93 0.71 -17.89
N GLY A 196 -6.04 -0.03 -17.87
CA GLY A 196 -6.14 -1.25 -18.65
C GLY A 196 -7.00 -2.31 -18.02
N ARG A 197 -6.61 -3.56 -18.19
CA ARG A 197 -7.33 -4.74 -17.70
C ARG A 197 -6.41 -5.70 -17.00
N LEU A 198 -6.90 -6.31 -15.93
CA LEU A 198 -6.22 -7.36 -15.20
C LEU A 198 -7.07 -8.63 -15.26
N GLY A 199 -6.49 -9.74 -15.71
CA GLY A 199 -7.12 -11.04 -15.60
C GLY A 199 -6.86 -11.63 -14.23
N LEU A 200 -7.93 -11.92 -13.50
CA LEU A 200 -7.85 -12.51 -12.16
C LEU A 200 -7.97 -14.03 -12.24
N SER A 201 -7.37 -14.72 -11.28
CA SER A 201 -7.59 -16.16 -11.10
C SER A 201 -9.09 -16.44 -10.97
N GLY A 202 -9.58 -17.47 -11.67
CA GLY A 202 -11.03 -17.72 -11.77
C GLY A 202 -11.70 -17.10 -12.99
N GLY A 203 -10.94 -16.48 -13.90
CA GLY A 203 -11.42 -16.04 -15.21
C GLY A 203 -12.14 -14.70 -15.22
N ILE A 204 -12.07 -13.94 -14.12
CA ILE A 204 -12.68 -12.61 -14.00
C ILE A 204 -11.73 -11.55 -14.55
N VAL A 205 -12.28 -10.53 -15.18
CA VAL A 205 -11.53 -9.34 -15.62
C VAL A 205 -11.81 -8.19 -14.68
N CYS A 206 -10.74 -7.56 -14.20
CA CYS A 206 -10.81 -6.30 -13.46
C CYS A 206 -10.48 -5.13 -14.40
N GLU A 207 -11.43 -4.23 -14.56
CA GLU A 207 -11.29 -3.06 -15.43
C GLU A 207 -10.69 -1.87 -14.66
N ILE A 208 -9.69 -1.23 -15.26
CA ILE A 208 -9.06 -0.01 -14.76
C ILE A 208 -9.27 1.08 -15.82
N PRO A 209 -10.22 2.01 -15.65
CA PRO A 209 -10.51 3.03 -16.64
C PRO A 209 -9.37 4.03 -16.77
N ALA A 210 -9.27 4.63 -17.94
CA ALA A 210 -8.36 5.76 -18.17
C ALA A 210 -8.67 6.91 -17.20
N PRO A 211 -7.65 7.64 -16.73
CA PRO A 211 -7.84 8.83 -15.91
C PRO A 211 -8.72 9.86 -16.63
N ARG A 212 -9.62 10.51 -15.89
CA ARG A 212 -10.48 11.59 -16.39
C ARG A 212 -10.10 12.89 -15.71
N GLU A 213 -10.14 14.00 -16.45
CA GLU A 213 -9.87 15.33 -15.90
C GLU A 213 -10.98 15.76 -14.93
N GLU A 214 -12.24 15.42 -15.25
CA GLU A 214 -13.41 15.76 -14.44
C GLU A 214 -14.31 14.55 -14.21
N GLY A 215 -15.08 14.59 -13.12
CA GLY A 215 -16.10 13.59 -12.84
C GLY A 215 -15.57 12.21 -12.46
N GLN A 216 -14.33 12.14 -11.95
CA GLN A 216 -13.74 10.88 -11.52
C GLN A 216 -14.52 10.27 -10.35
N VAL A 217 -14.93 9.03 -10.51
CA VAL A 217 -15.57 8.24 -9.45
C VAL A 217 -14.53 7.97 -8.35
N ARG A 218 -14.85 8.33 -7.12
CA ARG A 218 -13.97 8.06 -5.96
C ARG A 218 -14.10 6.62 -5.44
N CYS A 219 -14.42 5.67 -6.30
CA CYS A 219 -14.49 4.26 -5.93
C CYS A 219 -13.14 3.60 -6.18
N ARG A 220 -12.57 3.01 -5.15
CA ARG A 220 -11.26 2.36 -5.25
C ARG A 220 -11.34 0.94 -5.77
N VAL A 221 -12.36 0.20 -5.33
CA VAL A 221 -12.63 -1.16 -5.80
C VAL A 221 -14.14 -1.33 -5.88
N TRP A 222 -14.58 -1.98 -6.93
CA TRP A 222 -15.92 -2.46 -7.13
C TRP A 222 -15.86 -3.94 -7.52
N VAL A 223 -16.78 -4.73 -6.99
CA VAL A 223 -16.98 -6.11 -7.40
C VAL A 223 -18.45 -6.39 -7.60
N GLU A 224 -18.76 -7.24 -8.58
CA GLU A 224 -20.06 -7.80 -8.83
C GLU A 224 -20.01 -9.31 -8.68
N GLY A 225 -21.00 -9.84 -8.01
CA GLY A 225 -21.27 -11.27 -7.92
C GLY A 225 -22.57 -11.64 -8.62
N GLU A 226 -22.93 -12.91 -8.61
CA GLU A 226 -24.20 -13.39 -9.21
C GLU A 226 -25.43 -12.79 -8.53
N ASP A 227 -25.35 -12.44 -7.24
CA ASP A 227 -26.47 -12.02 -6.41
C ASP A 227 -26.28 -10.66 -5.75
N GLY A 228 -25.37 -9.81 -6.25
CA GLY A 228 -25.20 -8.48 -5.68
C GLY A 228 -23.90 -7.79 -6.08
N GLN A 229 -23.59 -6.68 -5.39
CA GLN A 229 -22.43 -5.83 -5.67
C GLN A 229 -21.85 -5.24 -4.38
N ALA A 230 -20.56 -4.91 -4.41
CA ALA A 230 -19.89 -4.16 -3.35
C ALA A 230 -19.03 -3.03 -3.92
N TRP A 231 -19.12 -1.84 -3.30
CA TRP A 231 -18.42 -0.62 -3.68
C TRP A 231 -17.57 -0.12 -2.51
N PHE A 232 -16.29 0.08 -2.74
CA PHE A 232 -15.32 0.54 -1.74
C PHE A 232 -14.86 1.95 -2.10
N ASN A 233 -15.61 2.97 -1.66
CA ASN A 233 -15.46 4.34 -2.17
C ASN A 233 -15.30 5.43 -1.12
N GLY A 234 -14.82 5.13 0.06
CA GLY A 234 -14.62 6.17 1.06
C GLY A 234 -14.92 5.70 2.47
N PRO A 235 -15.52 6.53 3.32
CA PRO A 235 -15.56 6.23 4.74
C PRO A 235 -16.37 4.98 5.12
N ARG A 236 -17.23 4.49 4.19
CA ARG A 236 -17.95 3.23 4.36
C ARG A 236 -18.16 2.53 3.03
N PRO A 237 -18.06 1.20 2.97
CA PRO A 237 -18.44 0.42 1.80
C PRO A 237 -19.95 0.50 1.57
N ILE A 238 -20.35 0.35 0.32
CA ILE A 238 -21.75 0.17 -0.08
C ILE A 238 -21.91 -1.28 -0.49
N LEU A 239 -22.76 -2.01 0.21
CA LEU A 239 -23.03 -3.42 -0.01
C LEU A 239 -24.48 -3.56 -0.48
N VAL A 240 -24.69 -4.31 -1.56
CA VAL A 240 -26.01 -4.50 -2.18
C VAL A 240 -26.20 -5.97 -2.46
N GLN A 241 -27.32 -6.53 -2.03
CA GLN A 241 -27.78 -7.87 -2.40
C GLN A 241 -28.94 -7.78 -3.39
N GLY A 242 -29.09 -8.80 -4.22
CA GLY A 242 -30.07 -8.87 -5.29
C GLY A 242 -29.62 -8.13 -6.57
N LYS A 243 -30.38 -8.31 -7.63
CA LYS A 243 -30.15 -7.70 -8.96
C LYS A 243 -31.38 -6.97 -9.48
N GLY A 244 -31.14 -5.94 -10.29
CA GLY A 244 -32.22 -5.16 -10.91
C GLY A 244 -33.19 -4.60 -9.88
N ALA A 245 -34.49 -4.84 -10.08
CA ALA A 245 -35.53 -4.33 -9.17
C ALA A 245 -35.53 -4.95 -7.75
N SER A 246 -34.83 -6.07 -7.56
CA SER A 246 -34.69 -6.70 -6.24
C SER A 246 -33.43 -6.25 -5.48
N SER A 247 -32.63 -5.34 -6.03
CA SER A 247 -31.43 -4.82 -5.38
C SER A 247 -31.77 -4.09 -4.08
N THR A 248 -31.15 -4.52 -2.98
CA THR A 248 -31.38 -3.96 -1.66
C THR A 248 -30.05 -3.65 -0.97
N PRO A 249 -29.79 -2.42 -0.48
CA PRO A 249 -28.64 -2.12 0.36
C PRO A 249 -28.68 -2.97 1.63
N VAL A 250 -27.51 -3.46 2.04
CA VAL A 250 -27.37 -4.24 3.27
C VAL A 250 -26.33 -3.60 4.18
N TYR A 251 -26.55 -3.76 5.48
CA TYR A 251 -25.75 -3.12 6.52
C TYR A 251 -25.35 -4.17 7.56
N PRO A 252 -24.34 -5.02 7.30
CA PRO A 252 -23.83 -5.96 8.30
C PRO A 252 -23.37 -5.24 9.57
N ASP A 253 -23.42 -5.92 10.70
CA ASP A 253 -23.14 -5.34 12.03
C ASP A 253 -21.79 -4.61 12.12
N PHE A 254 -20.77 -5.11 11.43
CA PHE A 254 -19.46 -4.48 11.43
C PHE A 254 -19.46 -3.05 10.86
N ILE A 255 -20.39 -2.70 9.94
CA ILE A 255 -20.49 -1.32 9.37
C ILE A 255 -20.94 -0.30 10.42
N HIS A 256 -21.63 -0.74 11.46
CA HIS A 256 -22.09 0.12 12.55
C HIS A 256 -21.01 0.40 13.59
N GLN A 257 -19.89 -0.30 13.56
CA GLN A 257 -18.75 -0.03 14.42
C GLN A 257 -18.12 1.31 14.06
N GLY A 258 -17.54 2.00 15.02
CA GLY A 258 -16.84 3.26 14.80
C GLY A 258 -15.58 3.06 13.94
N TRP A 259 -15.42 3.89 12.94
CA TRP A 259 -14.19 4.01 12.15
C TRP A 259 -13.87 5.48 11.97
N ASP A 260 -13.30 6.07 12.97
CA ASP A 260 -12.95 7.50 12.98
C ASP A 260 -11.51 7.75 12.53
N ARG A 261 -10.61 6.74 12.61
CA ARG A 261 -9.20 6.85 12.23
C ARG A 261 -8.68 5.56 11.59
N ALA A 262 -7.94 5.70 10.50
CA ALA A 262 -7.35 4.56 9.80
C ALA A 262 -6.15 3.94 10.54
N PHE A 263 -5.28 4.77 11.12
CA PHE A 263 -4.03 4.32 11.73
C PHE A 263 -4.16 3.40 12.93
N PRO A 264 -5.12 3.57 13.86
CA PRO A 264 -5.35 2.58 14.91
C PRO A 264 -5.59 1.16 14.35
N HIS A 265 -6.36 1.04 13.29
CA HIS A 265 -6.61 -0.26 12.65
C HIS A 265 -5.38 -0.84 11.94
N VAL A 266 -4.58 0.03 11.30
CA VAL A 266 -3.29 -0.38 10.69
C VAL A 266 -2.34 -0.93 11.75
N CYS A 267 -2.16 -0.21 12.86
CA CYS A 267 -1.29 -0.65 13.95
C CYS A 267 -1.83 -1.90 14.64
N GLU A 268 -3.15 -2.00 14.81
CA GLU A 268 -3.81 -3.19 15.38
C GLU A 268 -3.50 -4.45 14.55
N ARG A 269 -3.50 -4.37 13.20
CA ARG A 269 -3.14 -5.51 12.35
C ARG A 269 -1.71 -5.97 12.58
N LEU A 270 -0.76 -5.05 12.78
CA LEU A 270 0.62 -5.39 13.13
C LEU A 270 0.72 -6.05 14.51
N VAL A 271 0.02 -5.52 15.51
CA VAL A 271 -0.01 -6.11 16.87
C VAL A 271 -0.56 -7.52 16.82
N ARG A 272 -1.71 -7.74 16.19
CA ARG A 272 -2.31 -9.07 16.04
C ARG A 272 -1.40 -10.05 15.28
N ALA A 273 -0.70 -9.58 14.24
CA ALA A 273 0.24 -10.43 13.52
C ALA A 273 1.41 -10.85 14.42
N ALA A 274 1.95 -9.93 15.21
CA ALA A 274 3.02 -10.24 16.17
C ALA A 274 2.55 -11.17 17.29
N GLU A 275 1.32 -11.01 17.80
CA GLU A 275 0.72 -11.87 18.82
C GLU A 275 0.47 -13.30 18.32
N ARG A 276 -0.03 -13.44 17.07
CA ARG A 276 -0.23 -14.76 16.46
C ARG A 276 1.09 -15.49 16.26
N GLY A 277 2.14 -14.79 15.86
CA GLY A 277 3.47 -15.36 15.63
C GLY A 277 3.52 -16.43 14.53
N ASP A 278 2.55 -16.40 13.59
CA ASP A 278 2.40 -17.36 12.51
C ASP A 278 3.02 -16.88 11.18
N GLY A 279 3.66 -15.72 11.19
CA GLY A 279 4.27 -15.09 10.01
C GLY A 279 3.25 -14.54 8.99
N GLN A 280 1.95 -14.50 9.35
CA GLN A 280 0.89 -14.04 8.45
C GLN A 280 0.39 -12.64 8.81
N ILE A 281 0.11 -11.86 7.80
CA ILE A 281 -0.54 -10.56 7.91
C ILE A 281 -1.39 -10.30 6.68
N GLU A 282 -2.53 -9.66 6.85
CA GLU A 282 -3.35 -9.19 5.75
C GLU A 282 -2.68 -8.00 5.07
N CYS A 283 -2.82 -7.88 3.76
CA CYS A 283 -2.06 -6.95 2.93
C CYS A 283 -0.55 -7.22 3.05
N SER A 284 -0.20 -8.47 2.73
CA SER A 284 1.13 -9.03 2.90
C SER A 284 2.15 -8.42 1.93
N GLY A 285 3.42 -8.68 2.21
CA GLY A 285 4.51 -8.38 1.27
C GLY A 285 4.31 -9.02 -0.10
N HIS A 286 3.67 -10.21 -0.16
CA HIS A 286 3.30 -10.84 -1.42
C HIS A 286 2.29 -10.00 -2.21
N ASP A 287 1.26 -9.45 -1.56
CA ASP A 287 0.28 -8.59 -2.22
C ASP A 287 0.92 -7.32 -2.79
N TYR A 288 1.84 -6.70 -2.05
CA TYR A 288 2.58 -5.54 -2.54
C TYR A 288 3.61 -5.87 -3.61
N ARG A 289 4.28 -7.02 -3.52
CA ARG A 289 5.14 -7.52 -4.60
C ARG A 289 4.35 -7.72 -5.89
N GLN A 290 3.16 -8.33 -5.82
CA GLN A 290 2.32 -8.46 -7.01
C GLN A 290 1.81 -7.11 -7.51
N ALA A 291 1.49 -6.15 -6.64
CA ALA A 291 1.13 -4.81 -7.08
C ALA A 291 2.28 -4.11 -7.84
N LEU A 292 3.54 -4.29 -7.40
CA LEU A 292 4.71 -3.82 -8.13
C LEU A 292 4.84 -4.53 -9.48
N GLU A 293 4.65 -5.85 -9.51
CA GLU A 293 4.71 -6.65 -10.72
C GLU A 293 3.62 -6.24 -11.74
N ILE A 294 2.40 -5.95 -11.28
CA ILE A 294 1.31 -5.41 -12.12
C ILE A 294 1.71 -4.04 -12.70
N ALA A 295 2.30 -3.16 -11.91
CA ALA A 295 2.76 -1.86 -12.39
C ALA A 295 3.79 -1.99 -13.52
N LEU A 296 4.75 -2.92 -13.39
CA LEU A 296 5.71 -3.26 -14.42
C LEU A 296 5.04 -3.87 -15.66
N ALA A 297 4.11 -4.81 -15.47
CA ALA A 297 3.40 -5.48 -16.55
C ALA A 297 2.52 -4.51 -17.36
N LEU A 298 1.86 -3.53 -16.75
CA LEU A 298 1.13 -2.46 -17.44
C LEU A 298 2.03 -1.70 -18.40
N LYS A 299 3.25 -1.36 -17.96
CA LYS A 299 4.23 -0.67 -18.80
C LYS A 299 4.79 -1.56 -19.91
N LEU A 300 5.07 -2.82 -19.62
CA LEU A 300 5.50 -3.79 -20.63
C LEU A 300 4.43 -3.98 -21.71
N SER A 301 3.19 -4.18 -21.34
CA SER A 301 2.07 -4.30 -22.26
C SER A 301 1.96 -3.08 -23.17
N ALA A 302 2.00 -1.86 -22.60
CA ALA A 302 1.96 -0.63 -23.38
C ALA A 302 3.10 -0.52 -24.39
N ARG A 303 4.30 -1.01 -24.05
CA ARG A 303 5.48 -1.02 -24.94
C ARG A 303 5.42 -2.09 -26.01
N SER A 304 4.71 -3.18 -25.77
CA SER A 304 4.53 -4.32 -26.69
C SER A 304 3.27 -4.18 -27.54
N GLY A 305 2.76 -2.96 -27.77
CA GLY A 305 1.56 -2.74 -28.59
C GLY A 305 0.26 -3.14 -27.89
N HIS A 306 0.24 -3.08 -26.56
CA HIS A 306 -0.87 -3.43 -25.69
C HIS A 306 -1.20 -4.93 -25.66
N GLU A 307 -0.20 -5.74 -25.96
CA GLU A 307 -0.34 -7.19 -25.87
C GLU A 307 -0.53 -7.62 -24.40
N ARG A 308 -1.20 -8.74 -24.25
CA ARG A 308 -1.39 -9.39 -22.95
C ARG A 308 -0.04 -9.90 -22.42
N ILE A 309 0.28 -9.51 -21.19
CA ILE A 309 1.47 -9.95 -20.46
C ILE A 309 1.04 -10.91 -19.36
N GLU A 310 1.54 -12.12 -19.41
CA GLU A 310 1.27 -13.15 -18.40
C GLU A 310 2.11 -12.89 -17.13
N LEU A 311 1.54 -13.22 -15.98
CA LEU A 311 2.20 -13.17 -14.68
C LEU A 311 2.38 -14.59 -14.12
N PRO A 312 3.45 -14.86 -13.36
CA PRO A 312 4.51 -13.91 -12.98
C PRO A 312 5.44 -13.54 -14.12
N LEU A 313 5.99 -12.32 -14.09
CA LEU A 313 6.98 -11.87 -15.07
C LEU A 313 8.24 -12.74 -15.00
N ALA A 314 8.76 -13.18 -16.14
CA ALA A 314 9.98 -14.00 -16.19
C ALA A 314 11.23 -13.19 -15.84
N ASP A 315 11.31 -11.93 -16.29
CA ASP A 315 12.43 -11.04 -15.97
C ASP A 315 12.19 -10.34 -14.62
N ARG A 316 12.92 -10.77 -13.61
CA ARG A 316 12.84 -10.21 -12.24
C ARG A 316 13.73 -8.98 -12.05
N SER A 317 14.58 -8.63 -13.02
CA SER A 317 15.45 -7.44 -12.95
C SER A 317 14.76 -6.14 -13.36
N LEU A 318 13.49 -6.21 -13.77
CA LEU A 318 12.69 -5.07 -14.19
C LEU A 318 12.53 -4.06 -13.07
N LYS A 319 12.60 -2.77 -13.44
CA LYS A 319 12.57 -1.63 -12.52
C LYS A 319 11.48 -0.65 -12.87
N ILE A 320 10.95 0.00 -11.82
CA ILE A 320 10.05 1.13 -11.93
C ILE A 320 10.39 2.14 -10.85
N TYR A 321 10.80 3.34 -11.27
CA TYR A 321 11.23 4.41 -10.37
C TYR A 321 10.06 5.30 -10.01
N PRO A 322 9.65 5.33 -8.73
CA PRO A 322 8.63 6.23 -8.24
C PRO A 322 9.16 7.67 -8.22
N HIS A 323 8.29 8.62 -7.88
CA HIS A 323 8.69 10.00 -7.64
C HIS A 323 9.87 10.07 -6.66
N ASP A 324 10.81 11.00 -6.92
CA ASP A 324 12.05 11.16 -6.16
C ASP A 324 11.85 11.31 -4.64
N TYR A 325 10.78 11.97 -4.24
CA TYR A 325 10.36 12.02 -2.84
C TYR A 325 10.22 10.64 -2.18
N ARG A 326 9.70 9.63 -2.91
CA ARG A 326 9.57 8.27 -2.38
C ARG A 326 10.91 7.53 -2.41
N LEU A 327 11.70 7.82 -3.44
CA LEU A 327 13.00 7.17 -3.64
C LEU A 327 14.02 7.57 -2.58
N ARG A 328 14.11 8.88 -2.28
CA ARG A 328 15.17 9.46 -1.45
C ARG A 328 14.67 10.13 -0.17
N GLY A 329 13.36 10.32 -0.01
CA GLY A 329 12.75 11.06 1.10
C GLY A 329 12.64 12.56 0.85
N GLY A 330 11.75 13.21 1.59
CA GLY A 330 11.45 14.64 1.41
C GLY A 330 12.59 15.57 1.80
N ASP A 331 13.40 15.20 2.76
CA ASP A 331 14.54 16.01 3.20
C ASP A 331 15.65 16.06 2.14
N VAL A 332 15.70 15.10 1.22
CA VAL A 332 16.65 15.05 0.09
C VAL A 332 16.03 15.55 -1.21
N ALA A 333 14.78 15.17 -1.49
CA ALA A 333 14.09 15.51 -2.74
C ALA A 333 13.45 16.90 -2.73
N GLY A 334 13.35 17.56 -1.56
CA GLY A 334 12.59 18.78 -1.34
C GLY A 334 11.11 18.51 -1.09
N TRP A 335 10.57 19.07 -0.04
CA TRP A 335 9.17 18.89 0.36
C TRP A 335 8.19 19.57 -0.59
N GLU A 336 8.60 20.67 -1.21
CA GLU A 336 7.88 21.43 -2.23
C GLU A 336 7.63 20.61 -3.50
N SER A 337 8.45 19.62 -3.81
CA SER A 337 8.28 18.73 -4.96
C SER A 337 6.96 17.96 -4.93
N ILE A 338 6.36 17.79 -3.74
CA ILE A 338 5.07 17.16 -3.52
C ILE A 338 4.02 18.14 -2.98
N GLY A 339 4.31 19.45 -3.05
CA GLY A 339 3.40 20.54 -2.72
C GLY A 339 3.26 20.83 -1.23
N TYR A 340 4.31 20.62 -0.44
CA TYR A 340 4.38 21.03 0.96
C TYR A 340 5.36 22.17 1.15
N ASP A 341 5.09 23.09 2.10
CA ASP A 341 5.95 24.24 2.42
C ASP A 341 7.26 23.83 3.12
N GLY A 342 7.36 22.61 3.62
CA GLY A 342 8.52 22.10 4.34
C GLY A 342 8.30 20.75 4.97
N PRO A 343 9.21 20.31 5.83
CA PRO A 343 9.13 19.03 6.51
C PRO A 343 7.92 18.97 7.45
N PRO A 344 7.41 17.76 7.76
CA PRO A 344 6.35 17.58 8.75
C PRO A 344 6.82 18.08 10.11
N GLN A 345 5.90 18.65 10.87
CA GLN A 345 6.11 19.06 12.25
C GLN A 345 5.40 18.09 13.19
N ALA A 346 5.82 18.03 14.45
CA ALA A 346 5.15 17.24 15.47
C ALA A 346 3.70 17.68 15.63
N GLU A 347 3.45 18.99 15.69
CA GLU A 347 2.11 19.58 15.70
C GLU A 347 1.64 19.96 14.28
N GLY A 348 0.38 19.66 14.01
CA GLY A 348 -0.28 20.09 12.78
C GLY A 348 0.12 19.28 11.52
N ARG A 349 -0.42 19.67 10.38
CA ARG A 349 0.00 19.20 9.05
C ARG A 349 0.79 20.30 8.38
N PRO A 350 1.85 19.96 7.62
CA PRO A 350 2.49 20.94 6.73
C PRO A 350 1.43 21.57 5.83
N ASN A 351 1.51 22.86 5.60
CA ASN A 351 0.62 23.51 4.67
C ASN A 351 0.81 22.95 3.26
N LEU A 352 -0.28 22.56 2.62
CA LEU A 352 -0.26 22.16 1.23
C LEU A 352 -0.24 23.41 0.36
N ASN A 353 0.91 23.71 -0.25
CA ASN A 353 1.08 24.75 -1.26
C ASN A 353 0.50 24.32 -2.61
N ARG A 354 -0.69 23.74 -2.61
CA ARG A 354 -1.41 23.46 -3.85
C ARG A 354 -2.33 24.66 -4.13
N PRO A 355 -2.24 25.26 -5.33
CA PRO A 355 -3.29 26.17 -5.76
C PRO A 355 -4.61 25.43 -5.62
N LYS A 356 -5.57 26.03 -4.92
CA LYS A 356 -6.94 25.54 -4.87
C LYS A 356 -7.42 25.46 -6.32
N ARG A 357 -7.52 24.24 -6.84
CA ARG A 357 -8.16 23.98 -8.13
C ARG A 357 -9.66 24.16 -8.01
#